data_9c7f3b15ce08ef75ed492b6c82d23d44
#
_entry.id   9c7f3b15ce08ef75ed492b6c82d23d44
#
_cell.length_a   1.000
_cell.length_b   1.000
_cell.length_c   1.000
_cell.angle_alpha   90.00
_cell.angle_beta   90.00
_cell.angle_gamma   90.00
#
_symmetry.space_group_name_H-M   'P 1'
#
loop_
_entity.id
_entity.type
_entity.pdbx_description
1 polymer ?
#
loop_
_entity_poly.entity_id
_entity_poly.type
_entity_poly.pdbx_seq_one_letter_code
_entity_poly.pdbx_strand_id
1 'polypeptide(L)'
;MVGLNVDGLLALVPGFDGLYFETGQGSEVTNQAAEGVDMVTLEARAYGVARLIHQRTGSWMIVNDVAGFIGPEVFRTGEQLLRACLEDTVMAKLHGITMGLDVCATFHMGIGPSELQTLTEHIVVQAAPAYLMAVAGNADPMLGYMTTSFREHPRLRRQTGRQITSSMQKRLSELTASADALYAEYHKAGGDTRSFDMLRDEGAKKIGALAERGFDLGYGCDENCGDPPEANARITRIYSNARHALFSTLDEAVISDSSQSHIRVHTRSSDRDDYLAQPATGELIDDKDAARIQALYRTRRPQVQVVVSDGLNANAINENLRSVLPGVRRELLAAGHHISEIDIVIENGRVRAGYHVGSLLEAEVIIHLIGERPGTGINTLSVYLTYGLDHKGQSRWGSAADFDHSWTTAVCGIHRRGKTPETAVVEIARLVERMFAERRSGVALLRRP
;
A
#
# COMPACT_ATOMS: atom_id res chain seq x y z
N MET A 1 10.63 2.29 10.25
CA MET A 1 11.60 3.12 9.49
C MET A 1 13.00 2.79 9.96
N VAL A 2 14.00 2.85 9.09
CA VAL A 2 15.36 2.36 9.35
C VAL A 2 16.19 3.33 10.20
N GLY A 3 15.69 4.57 10.40
CA GLY A 3 16.37 5.61 11.19
C GLY A 3 17.70 6.07 10.61
N LEU A 4 17.87 5.97 9.28
CA LEU A 4 19.06 6.45 8.60
C LEU A 4 18.96 7.97 8.35
N ASN A 5 19.98 8.68 8.76
CA ASN A 5 20.21 10.05 8.32
C ASN A 5 21.05 10.06 7.04
N VAL A 6 21.35 11.26 6.52
CA VAL A 6 22.14 11.43 5.28
C VAL A 6 23.52 10.80 5.41
N ASP A 7 24.19 10.92 6.55
CA ASP A 7 25.52 10.31 6.76
C ASP A 7 25.46 8.79 6.76
N GLY A 8 24.41 8.20 7.34
CA GLY A 8 24.15 6.76 7.30
C GLY A 8 23.89 6.26 5.87
N LEU A 9 23.16 7.02 5.06
CA LEU A 9 22.98 6.72 3.63
C LEU A 9 24.31 6.78 2.88
N LEU A 10 25.08 7.84 3.07
CA LEU A 10 26.40 7.99 2.43
C LEU A 10 27.38 6.86 2.80
N ALA A 11 27.27 6.33 4.01
CA ALA A 11 28.09 5.21 4.45
C ALA A 11 27.68 3.87 3.82
N LEU A 12 26.38 3.69 3.50
CA LEU A 12 25.85 2.46 2.89
C LEU A 12 26.09 2.38 1.38
N VAL A 13 26.01 3.50 0.68
CA VAL A 13 26.00 3.56 -0.79
C VAL A 13 27.22 2.90 -1.45
N PRO A 14 28.45 3.02 -0.95
CA PRO A 14 29.61 2.37 -1.57
C PRO A 14 29.52 0.84 -1.65
N GLY A 15 28.61 0.22 -0.94
CA GLY A 15 28.33 -1.23 -1.03
C GLY A 15 27.45 -1.65 -2.21
N PHE A 16 26.97 -0.70 -3.05
CA PHE A 16 26.05 -0.96 -4.14
C PHE A 16 26.55 -0.38 -5.46
N ASP A 17 26.36 -1.11 -6.55
CA ASP A 17 26.75 -0.68 -7.90
C ASP A 17 25.85 0.44 -8.45
N GLY A 18 24.62 0.54 -7.93
CA GLY A 18 23.64 1.56 -8.31
C GLY A 18 22.54 1.69 -7.29
N LEU A 19 21.77 2.76 -7.38
CA LEU A 19 20.71 3.07 -6.44
C LEU A 19 19.40 3.35 -7.16
N TYR A 20 18.33 2.85 -6.58
CA TYR A 20 16.96 3.19 -6.91
C TYR A 20 16.35 3.93 -5.72
N PHE A 21 15.91 5.16 -5.96
CA PHE A 21 15.13 5.94 -5.01
C PHE A 21 13.69 6.03 -5.47
N GLU A 22 12.79 5.77 -4.58
CA GLU A 22 11.38 5.99 -4.80
C GLU A 22 10.95 7.22 -4.00
N THR A 23 10.28 8.15 -4.66
CA THR A 23 9.63 9.29 -4.06
C THR A 23 8.13 9.21 -4.32
N GLY A 24 7.34 9.96 -3.62
CA GLY A 24 5.90 9.94 -3.81
C GLY A 24 5.29 11.22 -3.30
N GLN A 25 4.83 12.05 -4.19
CA GLN A 25 4.29 13.37 -3.86
C GLN A 25 3.15 13.35 -2.86
N GLY A 26 2.32 12.29 -2.89
CA GLY A 26 1.16 12.22 -2.02
C GLY A 26 1.46 11.76 -0.59
N SER A 27 2.50 10.95 -0.38
CA SER A 27 2.66 10.19 0.85
C SER A 27 2.95 11.04 2.08
N GLU A 28 3.72 12.08 1.92
CA GLU A 28 4.19 12.91 3.05
C GLU A 28 3.10 13.84 3.55
N VAL A 29 2.31 14.41 2.63
CA VAL A 29 1.17 15.26 2.99
C VAL A 29 0.08 14.46 3.67
N THR A 30 -0.21 13.26 3.19
CA THR A 30 -1.30 12.41 3.69
C THR A 30 -0.99 11.78 5.04
N ASN A 31 0.27 11.53 5.34
CA ASN A 31 0.70 10.97 6.62
C ASN A 31 1.08 12.04 7.65
N GLN A 32 0.86 13.31 7.36
CA GLN A 32 1.31 14.44 8.18
C GLN A 32 2.82 14.44 8.48
N ALA A 33 3.59 13.60 7.80
CA ALA A 33 5.04 13.52 7.95
C ALA A 33 5.74 14.78 7.39
N ALA A 34 5.01 15.53 6.59
CA ALA A 34 5.48 16.77 5.99
C ALA A 34 5.50 17.98 6.94
N GLU A 35 4.83 17.90 8.08
CA GLU A 35 4.75 19.00 9.07
C GLU A 35 4.32 20.34 8.43
N GLY A 36 3.39 20.30 7.48
CA GLY A 36 2.91 21.46 6.75
C GLY A 36 3.79 21.93 5.59
N VAL A 37 4.83 21.17 5.23
CA VAL A 37 5.64 21.45 4.04
C VAL A 37 4.90 20.98 2.78
N ASP A 38 4.91 21.82 1.74
CA ASP A 38 4.26 21.47 0.46
C ASP A 38 5.03 20.40 -0.33
N MET A 39 4.35 19.77 -1.27
CA MET A 39 4.90 18.66 -2.06
C MET A 39 6.11 19.06 -2.90
N VAL A 40 6.11 20.26 -3.48
CA VAL A 40 7.23 20.73 -4.31
C VAL A 40 8.51 20.83 -3.47
N THR A 41 8.39 21.35 -2.25
CA THR A 41 9.52 21.42 -1.31
C THR A 41 10.01 20.03 -0.92
N LEU A 42 9.12 19.08 -0.72
CA LEU A 42 9.46 17.71 -0.35
C LEU A 42 10.21 16.99 -1.47
N GLU A 43 9.72 17.12 -2.70
CA GLU A 43 10.40 16.57 -3.87
C GLU A 43 11.75 17.23 -4.12
N ALA A 44 11.84 18.54 -3.95
CA ALA A 44 13.13 19.26 -4.06
C ALA A 44 14.16 18.73 -3.03
N ARG A 45 13.73 18.34 -1.84
CA ARG A 45 14.60 17.65 -0.85
C ARG A 45 15.06 16.28 -1.34
N ALA A 46 14.15 15.48 -1.93
CA ALA A 46 14.48 14.19 -2.51
C ALA A 46 15.55 14.32 -3.61
N TYR A 47 15.39 15.28 -4.53
CA TYR A 47 16.39 15.58 -5.56
C TYR A 47 17.71 16.05 -4.97
N GLY A 48 17.67 16.89 -3.94
CA GLY A 48 18.86 17.37 -3.23
C GLY A 48 19.65 16.21 -2.61
N VAL A 49 18.99 15.27 -1.96
CA VAL A 49 19.60 14.07 -1.38
C VAL A 49 20.19 13.18 -2.49
N ALA A 50 19.43 12.92 -3.56
CA ALA A 50 19.89 12.14 -4.69
C ALA A 50 21.17 12.72 -5.32
N ARG A 51 21.19 14.03 -5.56
CA ARG A 51 22.39 14.72 -6.07
C ARG A 51 23.57 14.64 -5.12
N LEU A 52 23.34 14.87 -3.84
CA LEU A 52 24.40 14.81 -2.83
C LEU A 52 25.05 13.43 -2.82
N ILE A 53 24.25 12.37 -2.84
CA ILE A 53 24.74 10.99 -2.86
C ILE A 53 25.55 10.75 -4.13
N HIS A 54 25.01 11.09 -5.29
CA HIS A 54 25.73 10.94 -6.57
C HIS A 54 27.07 11.67 -6.57
N GLN A 55 27.09 12.94 -6.13
CA GLN A 55 28.31 13.75 -6.07
C GLN A 55 29.36 13.19 -5.11
N ARG A 56 28.95 12.62 -3.99
CA ARG A 56 29.86 12.11 -2.96
C ARG A 56 30.37 10.71 -3.24
N THR A 57 29.61 9.88 -3.93
CA THR A 57 29.93 8.47 -4.12
C THR A 57 30.23 8.09 -5.56
N GLY A 58 29.83 8.89 -6.53
CA GLY A 58 29.88 8.54 -7.96
C GLY A 58 28.90 7.43 -8.36
N SER A 59 28.09 6.94 -7.44
CA SER A 59 27.15 5.84 -7.71
C SER A 59 26.11 6.25 -8.74
N TRP A 60 25.85 5.37 -9.69
CA TRP A 60 24.73 5.53 -10.61
C TRP A 60 23.41 5.45 -9.86
N MET A 61 22.44 6.29 -10.23
CA MET A 61 21.15 6.27 -9.60
C MET A 61 20.02 6.62 -10.56
N ILE A 62 18.85 6.10 -10.25
CA ILE A 62 17.57 6.55 -10.79
C ILE A 62 16.64 6.94 -9.65
N VAL A 63 15.78 7.89 -9.94
CA VAL A 63 14.67 8.29 -9.06
C VAL A 63 13.38 7.91 -9.76
N ASN A 64 12.45 7.34 -9.04
CA ASN A 64 11.10 7.04 -9.51
C ASN A 64 10.10 7.86 -8.70
N ASP A 65 9.33 8.70 -9.38
CA ASP A 65 8.21 9.38 -8.73
C ASP A 65 6.95 8.51 -8.84
N VAL A 66 6.34 8.22 -7.70
CA VAL A 66 5.06 7.52 -7.58
C VAL A 66 3.97 8.57 -7.39
N ALA A 67 3.63 9.26 -8.47
CA ALA A 67 2.65 10.32 -8.45
C ALA A 67 1.24 9.78 -8.19
N GLY A 68 0.60 10.23 -7.14
CA GLY A 68 -0.79 9.89 -6.83
C GLY A 68 -1.02 8.58 -6.10
N PHE A 69 0.03 7.86 -5.70
CA PHE A 69 -0.10 6.53 -5.11
C PHE A 69 -0.72 6.52 -3.71
N ILE A 70 -0.24 7.36 -2.80
CA ILE A 70 -0.62 7.30 -1.38
C ILE A 70 -1.51 8.48 -0.98
N GLY A 71 -1.72 9.42 -1.89
CA GLY A 71 -2.38 10.65 -1.58
C GLY A 71 -3.73 10.82 -2.25
N PRO A 72 -4.77 10.08 -1.85
CA PRO A 72 -6.13 10.31 -2.38
C PRO A 72 -6.57 11.74 -2.14
N GLU A 73 -6.05 12.27 -1.09
CA GLU A 73 -6.36 13.56 -0.52
C GLU A 73 -5.66 14.69 -1.25
N VAL A 74 -4.56 14.38 -1.95
CA VAL A 74 -3.71 15.37 -2.60
C VAL A 74 -4.20 15.71 -4.00
N PHE A 75 -4.47 14.70 -4.82
CA PHE A 75 -4.95 14.90 -6.19
C PHE A 75 -6.42 14.54 -6.30
N ARG A 76 -7.24 15.52 -6.62
CA ARG A 76 -8.68 15.35 -6.83
C ARG A 76 -9.07 15.42 -8.29
N THR A 77 -8.17 15.86 -9.14
CA THR A 77 -8.39 16.02 -10.58
C THR A 77 -7.20 15.50 -11.37
N GLY A 78 -7.48 15.09 -12.61
CA GLY A 78 -6.42 14.71 -13.56
C GLY A 78 -5.43 15.83 -13.85
N GLU A 79 -5.87 17.09 -13.80
CA GLU A 79 -5.01 18.26 -14.00
C GLU A 79 -3.95 18.37 -12.88
N GLN A 80 -4.32 18.09 -11.64
CA GLN A 80 -3.38 18.10 -10.51
C GLN A 80 -2.34 16.98 -10.66
N LEU A 81 -2.76 15.77 -11.04
CA LEU A 81 -1.86 14.66 -11.32
C LEU A 81 -0.92 14.98 -12.50
N LEU A 82 -1.47 15.52 -13.59
CA LEU A 82 -0.66 15.94 -14.75
C LEU A 82 0.41 16.95 -14.35
N ARG A 83 0.03 17.97 -13.61
CA ARG A 83 0.94 19.01 -13.12
C ARG A 83 2.06 18.39 -12.27
N ALA A 84 1.74 17.54 -11.32
CA ALA A 84 2.70 16.87 -10.47
C ALA A 84 3.74 16.09 -11.29
N CYS A 85 3.29 15.22 -12.18
CA CYS A 85 4.18 14.44 -13.04
C CYS A 85 5.07 15.30 -13.95
N LEU A 86 4.54 16.43 -14.46
CA LEU A 86 5.33 17.35 -15.29
C LEU A 86 6.37 18.11 -14.47
N GLU A 87 5.99 18.65 -13.31
CA GLU A 87 6.89 19.37 -12.41
C GLU A 87 8.06 18.49 -12.00
N ASP A 88 7.81 17.26 -11.55
CA ASP A 88 8.84 16.33 -11.12
C ASP A 88 9.79 15.92 -12.24
N THR A 89 9.21 15.57 -13.41
CA THR A 89 10.04 15.20 -14.56
C THR A 89 10.94 16.35 -15.01
N VAL A 90 10.43 17.61 -15.02
CA VAL A 90 11.20 18.78 -15.38
C VAL A 90 12.28 19.07 -14.35
N MET A 91 11.94 19.02 -13.06
CA MET A 91 12.90 19.25 -11.97
C MET A 91 14.01 18.22 -11.99
N ALA A 92 13.69 16.95 -12.15
CA ALA A 92 14.71 15.90 -12.27
C ALA A 92 15.68 16.18 -13.43
N LYS A 93 15.16 16.58 -14.59
CA LYS A 93 15.99 16.96 -15.76
C LYS A 93 16.89 18.15 -15.48
N LEU A 94 16.38 19.19 -14.82
CA LEU A 94 17.18 20.36 -14.43
C LEU A 94 18.28 19.98 -13.44
N HIS A 95 18.07 18.98 -12.63
CA HIS A 95 19.07 18.44 -11.71
C HIS A 95 20.01 17.39 -12.34
N GLY A 96 19.79 17.01 -13.60
CA GLY A 96 20.57 15.97 -14.28
C GLY A 96 20.34 14.56 -13.70
N ILE A 97 19.15 14.31 -13.13
CA ILE A 97 18.78 13.03 -12.53
C ILE A 97 17.96 12.23 -13.55
N THR A 98 18.28 10.96 -13.69
CA THR A 98 17.45 10.01 -14.47
C THR A 98 16.22 9.68 -13.65
N MET A 99 15.05 10.09 -14.14
CA MET A 99 13.77 9.90 -13.47
C MET A 99 12.78 9.14 -14.32
N GLY A 100 12.13 8.16 -13.69
CA GLY A 100 10.93 7.52 -14.18
C GLY A 100 9.69 7.94 -13.41
N LEU A 101 8.54 7.62 -13.97
CA LEU A 101 7.24 7.90 -13.36
C LEU A 101 6.43 6.62 -13.19
N ASP A 102 5.77 6.52 -12.08
CA ASP A 102 4.55 5.75 -11.92
C ASP A 102 3.36 6.70 -12.01
N VAL A 103 2.83 6.86 -13.23
CA VAL A 103 1.63 7.67 -13.45
C VAL A 103 0.44 6.90 -12.93
N CYS A 104 0.11 7.09 -11.68
CA CYS A 104 -0.85 6.25 -10.98
C CYS A 104 -1.97 7.06 -10.31
N ALA A 105 -3.09 6.41 -10.11
CA ALA A 105 -4.25 6.97 -9.44
C ALA A 105 -4.90 5.93 -8.55
N THR A 106 -5.10 6.28 -7.29
CA THR A 106 -5.94 5.48 -6.41
C THR A 106 -7.41 5.66 -6.79
N PHE A 107 -8.23 4.65 -6.49
CA PHE A 107 -9.62 4.61 -6.98
C PHE A 107 -10.49 5.76 -6.48
N HIS A 108 -10.13 6.38 -5.38
CA HIS A 108 -10.88 7.49 -4.78
C HIS A 108 -10.48 8.89 -5.30
N MET A 109 -9.41 9.01 -6.04
CA MET A 109 -9.06 10.27 -6.71
C MET A 109 -10.07 10.69 -7.79
N GLY A 110 -10.93 9.78 -8.23
CA GLY A 110 -11.93 10.09 -9.24
C GLY A 110 -11.41 10.06 -10.68
N ILE A 111 -10.12 9.83 -10.87
CA ILE A 111 -9.49 9.71 -12.19
C ILE A 111 -9.80 8.34 -12.77
N GLY A 112 -10.53 8.31 -13.88
CA GLY A 112 -10.91 7.05 -14.54
C GLY A 112 -9.80 6.46 -15.42
N PRO A 113 -9.92 5.18 -15.82
CA PRO A 113 -8.89 4.51 -16.62
C PRO A 113 -8.57 5.23 -17.95
N SER A 114 -9.60 5.67 -18.68
CA SER A 114 -9.41 6.39 -19.95
C SER A 114 -8.78 7.76 -19.75
N GLU A 115 -9.10 8.44 -18.67
CA GLU A 115 -8.49 9.72 -18.32
C GLU A 115 -7.01 9.53 -17.99
N LEU A 116 -6.67 8.52 -17.18
CA LEU A 116 -5.29 8.20 -16.83
C LEU A 116 -4.45 7.90 -18.07
N GLN A 117 -4.99 7.17 -19.06
CA GLN A 117 -4.33 6.92 -20.34
C GLN A 117 -4.03 8.22 -21.10
N THR A 118 -5.00 9.12 -21.18
CA THR A 118 -4.85 10.42 -21.84
C THR A 118 -3.80 11.29 -21.14
N LEU A 119 -3.83 11.33 -19.81
CA LEU A 119 -2.82 12.06 -19.02
C LEU A 119 -1.42 11.51 -19.23
N THR A 120 -1.27 10.18 -19.25
CA THR A 120 0.03 9.52 -19.50
C THR A 120 0.58 9.90 -20.87
N GLU A 121 -0.26 9.93 -21.91
CA GLU A 121 0.15 10.35 -23.25
C GLU A 121 0.66 11.80 -23.23
N HIS A 122 -0.06 12.73 -22.60
CA HIS A 122 0.37 14.12 -22.46
C HIS A 122 1.72 14.23 -21.74
N ILE A 123 1.91 13.50 -20.65
CA ILE A 123 3.17 13.49 -19.88
C ILE A 123 4.34 13.01 -20.75
N VAL A 124 4.15 11.90 -21.48
CA VAL A 124 5.20 11.37 -22.35
C VAL A 124 5.55 12.34 -23.49
N VAL A 125 4.56 12.98 -24.08
CA VAL A 125 4.78 13.97 -25.15
C VAL A 125 5.54 15.19 -24.63
N GLN A 126 5.11 15.75 -23.50
CA GLN A 126 5.60 17.04 -23.02
C GLN A 126 6.91 16.91 -22.23
N ALA A 127 7.01 15.94 -21.35
CA ALA A 127 8.13 15.83 -20.41
C ALA A 127 9.13 14.72 -20.74
N ALA A 128 8.74 13.69 -21.48
CA ALA A 128 9.58 12.55 -21.81
C ALA A 128 10.34 12.00 -20.61
N PRO A 129 9.67 11.42 -19.61
CA PRO A 129 10.32 10.72 -18.51
C PRO A 129 11.25 9.63 -19.05
N ALA A 130 12.27 9.25 -18.27
CA ALA A 130 13.25 8.26 -18.71
C ALA A 130 12.60 6.88 -18.90
N TYR A 131 11.60 6.56 -18.11
CA TYR A 131 10.77 5.34 -18.22
C TYR A 131 9.42 5.57 -17.55
N LEU A 132 8.50 4.64 -17.76
CA LEU A 132 7.25 4.54 -17.01
C LEU A 132 7.20 3.20 -16.30
N MET A 133 6.68 3.19 -15.09
CA MET A 133 6.30 1.95 -14.41
C MET A 133 5.10 1.32 -15.11
N ALA A 134 5.05 0.01 -15.12
CA ALA A 134 3.95 -0.73 -15.72
C ALA A 134 3.62 -2.00 -14.95
N VAL A 135 2.35 -2.35 -14.94
CA VAL A 135 1.85 -3.58 -14.34
C VAL A 135 1.02 -4.39 -15.35
N ALA A 136 0.75 -5.64 -15.05
CA ALA A 136 -0.17 -6.43 -15.82
C ALA A 136 -1.61 -5.96 -15.59
N GLY A 137 -2.29 -5.51 -16.64
CA GLY A 137 -3.71 -5.20 -16.60
C GLY A 137 -4.10 -3.92 -15.89
N ASN A 138 -3.26 -2.90 -15.87
CA ASN A 138 -3.51 -1.54 -15.37
C ASN A 138 -3.82 -1.36 -13.87
N ALA A 139 -3.89 -2.43 -13.10
CA ALA A 139 -4.16 -2.34 -11.68
C ALA A 139 -3.11 -3.12 -10.90
N ASP A 140 -2.45 -2.44 -9.96
CA ASP A 140 -1.56 -3.10 -9.03
C ASP A 140 -2.38 -3.96 -8.05
N PRO A 141 -2.13 -5.29 -8.01
CA PRO A 141 -2.92 -6.19 -7.17
C PRO A 141 -2.59 -6.10 -5.68
N MET A 142 -1.42 -5.57 -5.34
CA MET A 142 -0.96 -5.48 -3.96
C MET A 142 -1.41 -4.18 -3.30
N LEU A 143 -1.32 -3.07 -4.03
CA LEU A 143 -1.52 -1.74 -3.47
C LEU A 143 -2.87 -1.12 -3.84
N GLY A 144 -3.60 -1.72 -4.79
CA GLY A 144 -4.95 -1.32 -5.13
C GLY A 144 -5.04 0.06 -5.78
N TYR A 145 -4.17 0.35 -6.73
CA TYR A 145 -4.20 1.56 -7.54
C TYR A 145 -4.11 1.23 -9.03
N MET A 146 -4.45 2.20 -9.86
CA MET A 146 -4.29 2.10 -11.32
C MET A 146 -2.99 2.75 -11.75
N THR A 147 -2.33 2.12 -12.73
CA THR A 147 -1.17 2.67 -13.44
C THR A 147 -1.14 2.16 -14.88
N THR A 148 -0.09 2.43 -15.63
CA THR A 148 0.06 1.95 -17.01
C THR A 148 0.23 0.44 -17.08
N SER A 149 -0.26 -0.17 -18.15
CA SER A 149 -0.04 -1.59 -18.45
C SER A 149 1.09 -1.80 -19.45
N PHE A 150 1.63 -3.00 -19.50
CA PHE A 150 2.61 -3.38 -20.52
C PHE A 150 2.09 -3.16 -21.96
N ARG A 151 0.78 -3.29 -22.19
CA ARG A 151 0.16 -3.07 -23.53
C ARG A 151 0.16 -1.60 -23.94
N GLU A 152 0.09 -0.68 -23.00
CA GLU A 152 0.06 0.75 -23.31
C GLU A 152 1.38 1.26 -23.82
N HIS A 153 2.51 0.69 -23.41
CA HIS A 153 3.82 1.18 -23.77
C HIS A 153 4.12 1.11 -25.28
N PRO A 154 3.84 0.03 -26.00
CA PRO A 154 3.95 0.02 -27.47
C PRO A 154 3.05 1.07 -28.13
N ARG A 155 1.81 1.23 -27.63
CA ARG A 155 0.88 2.25 -28.11
C ARG A 155 1.42 3.66 -27.90
N LEU A 156 1.90 3.97 -26.70
CA LEU A 156 2.50 5.26 -26.36
C LEU A 156 3.71 5.58 -27.26
N ARG A 157 4.58 4.61 -27.52
CA ARG A 157 5.70 4.79 -28.48
C ARG A 157 5.20 5.17 -29.88
N ARG A 158 4.19 4.46 -30.38
CA ARG A 158 3.61 4.73 -31.70
C ARG A 158 2.96 6.11 -31.75
N GLN A 159 2.18 6.49 -30.76
CA GLN A 159 1.47 7.76 -30.72
C GLN A 159 2.41 8.96 -30.53
N THR A 160 3.44 8.80 -29.72
CA THR A 160 4.38 9.88 -29.41
C THR A 160 5.61 9.92 -30.31
N GLY A 161 5.83 8.90 -31.15
CA GLY A 161 7.04 8.74 -31.94
C GLY A 161 8.30 8.48 -31.14
N ARG A 162 8.19 8.23 -29.84
CA ARG A 162 9.34 8.00 -28.97
C ARG A 162 9.79 6.55 -29.02
N GLN A 163 11.09 6.36 -28.99
CA GLN A 163 11.74 5.05 -29.03
C GLN A 163 12.65 4.88 -27.82
N ILE A 164 12.99 3.63 -27.48
CA ILE A 164 14.06 3.37 -26.53
C ILE A 164 15.38 3.94 -27.10
N THR A 165 16.25 4.39 -26.20
CA THR A 165 17.54 4.95 -26.63
C THR A 165 18.37 3.89 -27.35
N SER A 166 19.19 4.31 -28.33
CA SER A 166 20.10 3.38 -29.06
C SER A 166 21.02 2.61 -28.11
N SER A 167 21.48 3.26 -27.02
CA SER A 167 22.29 2.61 -26.00
C SER A 167 21.55 1.49 -25.28
N MET A 168 20.27 1.71 -24.92
CA MET A 168 19.45 0.68 -24.30
C MET A 168 19.13 -0.44 -25.27
N GLN A 169 18.82 -0.10 -26.53
CA GLN A 169 18.57 -1.10 -27.56
C GLN A 169 19.78 -2.01 -27.78
N LYS A 170 20.98 -1.43 -27.86
CA LYS A 170 22.24 -2.18 -27.92
C LYS A 170 22.40 -3.08 -26.70
N ARG A 171 22.17 -2.54 -25.48
CA ARG A 171 22.32 -3.32 -24.25
C ARG A 171 21.33 -4.49 -24.16
N LEU A 172 20.08 -4.31 -24.59
CA LEU A 172 19.10 -5.39 -24.65
C LEU A 172 19.54 -6.49 -25.62
N SER A 173 20.05 -6.11 -26.80
CA SER A 173 20.57 -7.06 -27.78
C SER A 173 21.77 -7.85 -27.23
N GLU A 174 22.67 -7.20 -26.51
CA GLU A 174 23.84 -7.85 -25.85
C GLU A 174 23.38 -8.83 -24.77
N LEU A 175 22.41 -8.45 -23.95
CA LEU A 175 21.87 -9.33 -22.89
C LEU A 175 21.17 -10.54 -23.48
N THR A 176 20.37 -10.37 -24.54
CA THR A 176 19.70 -11.47 -25.22
C THR A 176 20.72 -12.43 -25.84
N ALA A 177 21.69 -11.88 -26.59
CA ALA A 177 22.74 -12.69 -27.20
C ALA A 177 23.59 -13.44 -26.15
N SER A 178 23.86 -12.81 -24.98
CA SER A 178 24.58 -13.46 -23.88
C SER A 178 23.75 -14.59 -23.26
N ALA A 179 22.46 -14.42 -23.08
CA ALA A 179 21.56 -15.45 -22.56
C ALA A 179 21.48 -16.65 -23.52
N ASP A 180 21.32 -16.39 -24.80
CA ASP A 180 21.29 -17.43 -25.84
C ASP A 180 22.62 -18.17 -25.92
N ALA A 181 23.75 -17.46 -25.82
CA ALA A 181 25.09 -18.04 -25.82
C ALA A 181 25.32 -18.95 -24.59
N LEU A 182 24.94 -18.48 -23.40
CA LEU A 182 25.04 -19.28 -22.16
C LEU A 182 24.18 -20.54 -22.24
N TYR A 183 22.96 -20.42 -22.75
CA TYR A 183 22.09 -21.60 -22.97
C TYR A 183 22.72 -22.60 -23.93
N ALA A 184 23.23 -22.11 -25.06
CA ALA A 184 23.87 -22.93 -26.06
C ALA A 184 25.15 -23.60 -25.53
N GLU A 185 25.96 -22.90 -24.75
CA GLU A 185 27.17 -23.43 -24.12
C GLU A 185 26.84 -24.51 -23.09
N TYR A 186 25.85 -24.26 -22.24
CA TYR A 186 25.39 -25.24 -21.26
C TYR A 186 24.85 -26.51 -21.93
N HIS A 187 24.08 -26.36 -23.01
CA HIS A 187 23.56 -27.47 -23.81
C HIS A 187 24.71 -28.28 -24.48
N LYS A 188 25.70 -27.57 -25.05
CA LYS A 188 26.89 -28.22 -25.65
C LYS A 188 27.73 -29.00 -24.65
N ALA A 189 27.80 -28.52 -23.42
CA ALA A 189 28.49 -29.18 -22.34
C ALA A 189 27.74 -30.42 -21.81
N GLY A 190 26.63 -30.81 -22.44
CA GLY A 190 25.80 -31.94 -22.02
C GLY A 190 24.97 -31.67 -20.78
N GLY A 191 24.75 -30.38 -20.46
CA GLY A 191 23.85 -29.96 -19.39
C GLY A 191 22.41 -30.35 -19.68
N ASP A 192 21.67 -30.71 -18.66
CA ASP A 192 20.26 -31.06 -18.76
C ASP A 192 19.39 -29.78 -18.88
N THR A 193 19.01 -29.45 -20.10
CA THR A 193 18.14 -28.29 -20.38
C THR A 193 16.66 -28.58 -20.21
N ARG A 194 16.25 -29.83 -19.98
CA ARG A 194 14.85 -30.25 -19.90
C ARG A 194 14.07 -29.46 -18.84
N SER A 195 14.70 -29.15 -17.72
CA SER A 195 14.07 -28.36 -16.67
C SER A 195 13.77 -26.91 -17.13
N PHE A 196 14.67 -26.29 -17.89
CA PHE A 196 14.46 -24.94 -18.43
C PHE A 196 13.37 -24.95 -19.51
N ASP A 197 13.41 -25.92 -20.43
CA ASP A 197 12.41 -26.07 -21.48
C ASP A 197 11.02 -26.33 -20.86
N MET A 198 10.92 -27.20 -19.88
CA MET A 198 9.68 -27.49 -19.18
C MET A 198 9.14 -26.26 -18.43
N LEU A 199 10.00 -25.51 -17.72
CA LEU A 199 9.59 -24.28 -17.05
C LEU A 199 9.13 -23.20 -18.02
N ARG A 200 9.78 -23.07 -19.18
CA ARG A 200 9.38 -22.16 -20.26
C ARG A 200 8.01 -22.54 -20.81
N ASP A 201 7.83 -23.81 -21.13
CA ASP A 201 6.56 -24.31 -21.70
C ASP A 201 5.41 -24.26 -20.70
N GLU A 202 5.66 -24.59 -19.44
CA GLU A 202 4.68 -24.41 -18.37
C GLU A 202 4.34 -22.93 -18.12
N GLY A 203 5.33 -22.06 -18.17
CA GLY A 203 5.15 -20.61 -18.08
C GLY A 203 4.26 -20.10 -19.21
N ALA A 204 4.53 -20.49 -20.46
CA ALA A 204 3.72 -20.13 -21.61
C ALA A 204 2.28 -20.65 -21.51
N LYS A 205 2.07 -21.87 -21.05
CA LYS A 205 0.74 -22.45 -20.80
C LYS A 205 -0.02 -21.67 -19.73
N LYS A 206 0.65 -21.31 -18.63
CA LYS A 206 0.04 -20.51 -17.53
C LYS A 206 -0.34 -19.12 -18.00
N ILE A 207 0.52 -18.45 -18.77
CA ILE A 207 0.23 -17.15 -19.36
C ILE A 207 -0.96 -17.24 -20.32
N GLY A 208 -0.99 -18.24 -21.19
CA GLY A 208 -2.12 -18.50 -22.08
C GLY A 208 -3.43 -18.73 -21.33
N ALA A 209 -3.43 -19.58 -20.33
CA ALA A 209 -4.59 -19.84 -19.49
C ALA A 209 -5.07 -18.60 -18.71
N LEU A 210 -4.17 -17.70 -18.32
CA LEU A 210 -4.53 -16.43 -17.72
C LEU A 210 -5.16 -15.49 -18.75
N ALA A 211 -4.59 -15.41 -19.96
CA ALA A 211 -5.13 -14.61 -21.05
C ALA A 211 -6.55 -15.07 -21.45
N GLU A 212 -6.80 -16.37 -21.57
CA GLU A 212 -8.13 -16.96 -21.81
C GLU A 212 -9.15 -16.59 -20.73
N ARG A 213 -8.69 -16.39 -19.50
CA ARG A 213 -9.51 -15.94 -18.38
C ARG A 213 -9.66 -14.41 -18.35
N GLY A 214 -9.20 -13.69 -19.34
CA GLY A 214 -9.27 -12.25 -19.44
C GLY A 214 -8.23 -11.50 -18.61
N PHE A 215 -7.15 -12.17 -18.18
CA PHE A 215 -6.02 -11.50 -17.55
C PHE A 215 -5.02 -11.07 -18.62
N ASP A 216 -5.01 -9.78 -18.93
CA ASP A 216 -4.00 -9.21 -19.80
C ASP A 216 -2.69 -9.00 -19.03
N LEU A 217 -1.69 -9.80 -19.36
CA LEU A 217 -0.36 -9.66 -18.77
C LEU A 217 0.59 -8.83 -19.65
N GLY A 218 0.18 -8.48 -20.89
CA GLY A 218 0.97 -7.69 -21.81
C GLY A 218 2.29 -8.32 -22.27
N TYR A 219 2.55 -9.57 -21.92
CA TYR A 219 3.78 -10.26 -22.34
C TYR A 219 3.76 -10.52 -23.85
N GLY A 220 4.87 -10.18 -24.50
CA GLY A 220 5.01 -10.35 -25.95
C GLY A 220 4.21 -9.33 -26.77
N CYS A 221 3.66 -8.29 -26.15
CA CYS A 221 3.05 -7.19 -26.87
C CYS A 221 4.09 -6.42 -27.69
N ASP A 222 3.83 -6.32 -28.96
CA ASP A 222 4.55 -5.45 -29.90
C ASP A 222 3.70 -4.20 -30.22
N GLU A 223 4.15 -3.40 -31.14
CA GLU A 223 3.47 -2.18 -31.57
C GLU A 223 2.08 -2.42 -32.22
N ASN A 224 1.77 -3.64 -32.58
CA ASN A 224 0.50 -4.04 -33.19
C ASN A 224 -0.49 -4.58 -32.15
N CYS A 225 -0.09 -4.79 -30.92
CA CYS A 225 -0.99 -5.17 -29.85
C CYS A 225 -2.05 -4.08 -29.63
N GLY A 226 -3.28 -4.37 -30.02
CA GLY A 226 -4.43 -3.55 -29.64
C GLY A 226 -4.85 -3.83 -28.21
N ASP A 227 -5.57 -2.91 -27.58
CA ASP A 227 -6.26 -3.18 -26.32
C ASP A 227 -7.49 -4.04 -26.61
N PRO A 228 -7.56 -5.29 -26.11
CA PRO A 228 -8.77 -6.08 -26.31
C PRO A 228 -9.94 -5.38 -25.60
N PRO A 229 -11.13 -5.32 -26.21
CA PRO A 229 -12.32 -4.71 -25.59
C PRO A 229 -12.60 -5.27 -24.19
N GLU A 230 -12.30 -6.55 -23.98
CA GLU A 230 -12.49 -7.20 -22.69
C GLU A 230 -11.53 -6.66 -21.60
N ALA A 231 -10.32 -6.27 -21.94
CA ALA A 231 -9.37 -5.69 -20.98
C ALA A 231 -9.87 -4.33 -20.47
N ASN A 232 -10.36 -3.48 -21.39
CA ASN A 232 -10.94 -2.18 -21.01
C ASN A 232 -12.23 -2.34 -20.20
N ALA A 233 -13.10 -3.27 -20.56
CA ALA A 233 -14.31 -3.56 -19.77
C ALA A 233 -13.97 -4.08 -18.37
N ARG A 234 -12.91 -4.85 -18.25
CA ARG A 234 -12.45 -5.38 -16.97
C ARG A 234 -11.89 -4.30 -16.05
N ILE A 235 -10.99 -3.45 -16.54
CA ILE A 235 -10.41 -2.37 -15.73
C ILE A 235 -11.49 -1.37 -15.30
N THR A 236 -12.43 -1.05 -16.17
CA THR A 236 -13.58 -0.20 -15.84
C THR A 236 -14.43 -0.83 -14.73
N ARG A 237 -14.63 -2.15 -14.76
CA ARG A 237 -15.35 -2.86 -13.70
C ARG A 237 -14.60 -2.84 -12.37
N ILE A 238 -13.29 -3.07 -12.40
CA ILE A 238 -12.44 -3.00 -11.19
C ILE A 238 -12.53 -1.61 -10.57
N TYR A 239 -12.40 -0.57 -11.38
CA TYR A 239 -12.51 0.83 -10.96
C TYR A 239 -13.89 1.12 -10.34
N SER A 240 -14.97 0.74 -11.03
CA SER A 240 -16.32 0.94 -10.53
C SER A 240 -16.57 0.22 -9.21
N ASN A 241 -16.18 -1.04 -9.11
CA ASN A 241 -16.32 -1.82 -7.88
C ASN A 241 -15.52 -1.23 -6.71
N ALA A 242 -14.29 -0.78 -6.97
CA ALA A 242 -13.46 -0.16 -5.96
C ALA A 242 -14.07 1.16 -5.47
N ARG A 243 -14.59 1.98 -6.35
CA ARG A 243 -15.32 3.19 -5.97
C ARG A 243 -16.55 2.90 -5.12
N HIS A 244 -17.36 1.92 -5.50
CA HIS A 244 -18.52 1.51 -4.68
C HIS A 244 -18.07 1.03 -3.28
N ALA A 245 -16.98 0.28 -3.20
CA ALA A 245 -16.47 -0.22 -1.94
C ALA A 245 -16.01 0.91 -1.00
N LEU A 246 -15.47 2.01 -1.54
CA LEU A 246 -15.09 3.19 -0.75
C LEU A 246 -16.25 3.83 0.00
N PHE A 247 -17.46 3.74 -0.55
CA PHE A 247 -18.69 4.30 0.04
C PHE A 247 -19.56 3.23 0.71
N SER A 248 -19.05 2.01 0.89
CA SER A 248 -19.75 0.96 1.63
C SER A 248 -19.81 1.31 3.13
N THR A 249 -20.86 0.82 3.79
CA THR A 249 -21.10 1.01 5.22
C THR A 249 -21.00 -0.31 5.98
N LEU A 250 -20.75 -0.23 7.28
CA LEU A 250 -20.74 -1.39 8.17
C LEU A 250 -22.16 -1.94 8.32
N ASP A 251 -22.29 -3.25 8.11
CA ASP A 251 -23.55 -3.97 8.29
C ASP A 251 -23.76 -4.27 9.78
N GLU A 252 -24.84 -3.72 10.35
CA GLU A 252 -25.19 -3.91 11.76
C GLU A 252 -25.41 -5.38 12.13
N ALA A 253 -25.96 -6.17 11.22
CA ALA A 253 -26.15 -7.59 11.48
C ALA A 253 -24.82 -8.33 11.60
N VAL A 254 -23.81 -7.95 10.78
CA VAL A 254 -22.46 -8.53 10.88
C VAL A 254 -21.79 -8.16 12.20
N ILE A 255 -21.92 -6.90 12.61
CA ILE A 255 -21.35 -6.44 13.86
C ILE A 255 -21.99 -7.17 15.04
N SER A 256 -23.33 -7.19 15.11
CA SER A 256 -24.08 -7.84 16.19
C SER A 256 -23.87 -9.35 16.28
N ASP A 257 -23.70 -10.04 15.15
CA ASP A 257 -23.38 -11.46 15.12
C ASP A 257 -21.95 -11.78 15.58
N SER A 258 -21.04 -10.82 15.44
CA SER A 258 -19.61 -11.01 15.73
C SER A 258 -19.20 -10.50 17.13
N SER A 259 -19.95 -9.55 17.65
CA SER A 259 -19.69 -8.85 18.92
C SER A 259 -20.83 -9.07 19.91
N GLN A 260 -20.51 -9.50 21.14
CA GLN A 260 -21.54 -9.69 22.18
C GLN A 260 -22.14 -8.35 22.63
N SER A 261 -21.33 -7.30 22.64
CA SER A 261 -21.74 -5.92 22.96
C SER A 261 -20.81 -4.95 22.27
N HIS A 262 -21.35 -3.87 21.73
CA HIS A 262 -20.54 -2.85 21.09
C HIS A 262 -21.14 -1.44 21.26
N ILE A 263 -20.30 -0.44 21.09
CA ILE A 263 -20.72 0.95 20.90
C ILE A 263 -20.25 1.44 19.55
N ARG A 264 -21.09 2.22 18.87
CA ARG A 264 -20.70 2.96 17.67
C ARG A 264 -20.22 4.35 18.05
N VAL A 265 -19.11 4.74 17.43
CA VAL A 265 -18.46 6.04 17.63
C VAL A 265 -18.00 6.58 16.29
N HIS A 266 -17.87 7.90 16.23
CA HIS A 266 -17.46 8.63 15.03
C HIS A 266 -16.09 9.26 15.24
N THR A 267 -15.39 9.43 14.13
CA THR A 267 -14.18 10.25 14.09
C THR A 267 -14.57 11.72 13.88
N ARG A 268 -13.56 12.58 13.79
CA ARG A 268 -13.77 14.00 13.47
C ARG A 268 -14.17 14.25 12.01
N SER A 269 -14.20 13.22 11.17
CA SER A 269 -14.71 13.33 9.81
C SER A 269 -16.20 13.68 9.81
N SER A 270 -16.57 14.73 9.11
CA SER A 270 -17.99 15.17 9.01
C SER A 270 -18.83 14.15 8.23
N ASP A 271 -18.25 13.55 7.21
CA ASP A 271 -18.86 12.54 6.35
C ASP A 271 -17.80 11.70 5.62
N ARG A 272 -18.22 10.84 4.70
CA ARG A 272 -17.32 9.97 3.95
C ARG A 272 -16.43 10.72 2.96
N ASP A 273 -16.91 11.78 2.36
CA ASP A 273 -16.12 12.60 1.44
C ASP A 273 -15.01 13.36 2.17
N ASP A 274 -15.32 13.93 3.34
CA ASP A 274 -14.34 14.56 4.22
C ASP A 274 -13.26 13.54 4.68
N TYR A 275 -13.69 12.36 5.11
CA TYR A 275 -12.79 11.25 5.47
C TYR A 275 -11.83 10.86 4.35
N LEU A 276 -12.32 10.84 3.11
CA LEU A 276 -11.49 10.50 1.94
C LEU A 276 -10.56 11.64 1.56
N ALA A 277 -11.04 12.89 1.70
CA ALA A 277 -10.31 14.08 1.29
C ALA A 277 -9.31 14.58 2.34
N GLN A 278 -9.57 14.31 3.62
CA GLN A 278 -8.78 14.79 4.75
C GLN A 278 -8.54 13.65 5.75
N PRO A 279 -7.54 12.78 5.53
CA PRO A 279 -7.30 11.59 6.34
C PRO A 279 -7.15 11.86 7.84
N ALA A 280 -6.57 13.00 8.18
CA ALA A 280 -6.38 13.42 9.58
C ALA A 280 -7.71 13.49 10.37
N THR A 281 -8.83 13.78 9.70
CA THR A 281 -10.15 13.81 10.34
C THR A 281 -10.59 12.42 10.79
N GLY A 282 -10.18 11.36 10.09
CA GLY A 282 -10.44 9.96 10.43
C GLY A 282 -9.49 9.37 11.48
N GLU A 283 -8.51 10.10 11.96
CA GLU A 283 -7.51 9.61 12.92
C GLU A 283 -7.90 9.79 14.38
N LEU A 284 -8.78 10.72 14.67
CA LEU A 284 -9.22 11.05 16.01
C LEU A 284 -10.73 10.85 16.17
N ILE A 285 -11.11 10.23 17.27
CA ILE A 285 -12.52 10.14 17.69
C ILE A 285 -13.03 11.54 18.04
N ASP A 286 -14.27 11.86 17.71
CA ASP A 286 -14.87 13.13 18.12
C ASP A 286 -14.96 13.27 19.65
N ASP A 287 -15.01 14.49 20.14
CA ASP A 287 -14.89 14.76 21.59
C ASP A 287 -16.06 14.17 22.39
N LYS A 288 -17.26 14.09 21.80
CA LYS A 288 -18.44 13.50 22.45
C LYS A 288 -18.28 11.99 22.60
N ASP A 289 -17.85 11.33 21.55
CA ASP A 289 -17.66 9.89 21.54
C ASP A 289 -16.40 9.50 22.32
N ALA A 290 -15.36 10.32 22.35
CA ALA A 290 -14.20 10.14 23.20
C ALA A 290 -14.60 10.11 24.69
N ALA A 291 -15.47 11.03 25.13
CA ALA A 291 -16.01 11.03 26.50
C ALA A 291 -16.84 9.75 26.79
N ARG A 292 -17.60 9.25 25.83
CA ARG A 292 -18.33 7.97 25.96
C ARG A 292 -17.38 6.79 26.15
N ILE A 293 -16.30 6.72 25.36
CA ILE A 293 -15.27 5.67 25.48
C ILE A 293 -14.62 5.70 26.86
N GLN A 294 -14.21 6.86 27.34
CA GLN A 294 -13.61 7.01 28.68
C GLN A 294 -14.53 6.54 29.81
N ALA A 295 -15.84 6.67 29.62
CA ALA A 295 -16.84 6.28 30.60
C ALA A 295 -17.18 4.77 30.61
N LEU A 296 -16.68 3.97 29.63
CA LEU A 296 -17.04 2.56 29.48
C LEU A 296 -16.66 1.69 30.68
N TYR A 297 -15.47 1.91 31.24
CA TYR A 297 -14.92 1.03 32.28
C TYR A 297 -14.64 1.81 33.58
N ARG A 298 -15.59 1.73 34.54
CA ARG A 298 -15.49 2.43 35.83
C ARG A 298 -14.66 1.69 36.86
N THR A 299 -14.62 0.35 36.78
CA THR A 299 -14.03 -0.49 37.82
C THR A 299 -12.81 -1.27 37.39
N ARG A 300 -12.84 -1.83 36.19
CA ARG A 300 -11.75 -2.64 35.63
C ARG A 300 -11.65 -2.43 34.13
N ARG A 301 -10.52 -1.92 33.68
CA ARG A 301 -10.21 -1.79 32.25
C ARG A 301 -9.78 -3.15 31.67
N PRO A 302 -10.12 -3.47 30.40
CA PRO A 302 -9.64 -4.70 29.79
C PRO A 302 -8.13 -4.61 29.51
N GLN A 303 -7.45 -5.76 29.51
CA GLN A 303 -6.07 -5.84 29.04
C GLN A 303 -6.03 -5.67 27.51
N VAL A 304 -6.99 -6.28 26.83
CA VAL A 304 -7.11 -6.24 25.38
C VAL A 304 -8.41 -5.55 25.00
N GLN A 305 -8.32 -4.43 24.32
CA GLN A 305 -9.49 -3.75 23.74
C GLN A 305 -9.60 -4.07 22.26
N VAL A 306 -10.77 -4.54 21.86
CA VAL A 306 -11.12 -4.76 20.45
C VAL A 306 -11.72 -3.48 19.87
N VAL A 307 -11.23 -3.13 18.70
CA VAL A 307 -11.69 -1.99 17.88
C VAL A 307 -11.99 -2.53 16.49
N VAL A 308 -13.09 -2.11 15.90
CA VAL A 308 -13.48 -2.44 14.51
C VAL A 308 -13.74 -1.14 13.79
N SER A 309 -13.18 -0.94 12.61
CA SER A 309 -13.52 0.22 11.80
C SER A 309 -13.68 -0.12 10.31
N ASP A 310 -14.51 0.66 9.65
CA ASP A 310 -14.77 0.52 8.21
C ASP A 310 -13.52 0.71 7.35
N GLY A 311 -12.58 1.52 7.81
CA GLY A 311 -11.40 1.84 7.02
C GLY A 311 -11.78 2.44 5.67
N LEU A 312 -11.04 2.06 4.64
CA LEU A 312 -11.36 2.46 3.26
C LEU A 312 -12.38 1.54 2.58
N ASN A 313 -12.79 0.44 3.23
CA ASN A 313 -13.70 -0.53 2.64
C ASN A 313 -14.46 -1.33 3.71
N ALA A 314 -15.65 -0.88 4.05
CA ALA A 314 -16.49 -1.57 5.04
C ALA A 314 -16.88 -2.99 4.62
N ASN A 315 -16.92 -3.31 3.31
CA ASN A 315 -17.19 -4.67 2.85
C ASN A 315 -16.15 -5.67 3.34
N ALA A 316 -14.92 -5.25 3.58
CA ALA A 316 -13.89 -6.12 4.15
C ALA A 316 -14.27 -6.61 5.56
N ILE A 317 -14.84 -5.72 6.37
CA ILE A 317 -15.41 -6.07 7.68
C ILE A 317 -16.65 -6.94 7.49
N ASN A 318 -17.58 -6.53 6.65
CA ASN A 318 -18.84 -7.24 6.43
C ASN A 318 -18.64 -8.70 5.96
N GLU A 319 -17.61 -8.97 5.18
CA GLU A 319 -17.31 -10.31 4.67
C GLU A 319 -16.51 -11.19 5.65
N ASN A 320 -15.63 -10.61 6.47
CA ASN A 320 -14.62 -11.38 7.19
C ASN A 320 -14.78 -11.36 8.71
N LEU A 321 -15.50 -10.39 9.31
CA LEU A 321 -15.55 -10.20 10.76
C LEU A 321 -16.08 -11.43 11.51
N ARG A 322 -17.17 -12.05 11.00
CA ARG A 322 -17.78 -13.25 11.60
C ARG A 322 -16.81 -14.42 11.70
N SER A 323 -15.86 -14.51 10.78
CA SER A 323 -14.88 -15.60 10.74
C SER A 323 -13.61 -15.30 11.54
N VAL A 324 -13.32 -14.02 11.85
CA VAL A 324 -12.08 -13.60 12.50
C VAL A 324 -12.31 -13.29 13.97
N LEU A 325 -13.20 -12.35 14.30
CA LEU A 325 -13.32 -11.82 15.65
C LEU A 325 -13.70 -12.86 16.71
N PRO A 326 -14.72 -13.74 16.51
CA PRO A 326 -15.05 -14.77 17.49
C PRO A 326 -13.90 -15.76 17.73
N GLY A 327 -13.15 -16.09 16.67
CA GLY A 327 -11.97 -16.94 16.76
C GLY A 327 -10.86 -16.32 17.59
N VAL A 328 -10.50 -15.06 17.33
CA VAL A 328 -9.51 -14.32 18.10
C VAL A 328 -9.89 -14.24 19.58
N ARG A 329 -11.16 -13.93 19.89
CA ARG A 329 -11.64 -13.90 21.27
C ARG A 329 -11.48 -15.25 21.96
N ARG A 330 -11.89 -16.34 21.31
CA ARG A 330 -11.79 -17.68 21.89
C ARG A 330 -10.35 -18.05 22.23
N GLU A 331 -9.42 -17.83 21.31
CA GLU A 331 -7.99 -18.16 21.55
C GLU A 331 -7.40 -17.34 22.71
N LEU A 332 -7.67 -16.03 22.76
CA LEU A 332 -7.13 -15.16 23.80
C LEU A 332 -7.78 -15.40 25.18
N LEU A 333 -9.08 -15.71 25.23
CA LEU A 333 -9.74 -16.12 26.47
C LEU A 333 -9.19 -17.45 26.99
N ALA A 334 -8.94 -18.42 26.09
CA ALA A 334 -8.32 -19.70 26.45
C ALA A 334 -6.89 -19.53 27.01
N ALA A 335 -6.17 -18.51 26.53
CA ALA A 335 -4.86 -18.12 27.05
C ALA A 335 -4.92 -17.33 28.37
N GLY A 336 -6.12 -17.01 28.87
CA GLY A 336 -6.33 -16.35 30.14
C GLY A 336 -6.32 -14.82 30.12
N HIS A 337 -6.37 -14.21 28.92
CA HIS A 337 -6.40 -12.75 28.83
C HIS A 337 -7.79 -12.18 29.13
N HIS A 338 -7.79 -11.00 29.77
CA HIS A 338 -9.00 -10.22 30.00
C HIS A 338 -9.29 -9.31 28.80
N ILE A 339 -10.22 -9.76 27.94
CA ILE A 339 -10.61 -9.04 26.72
C ILE A 339 -11.83 -8.15 27.02
N SER A 340 -11.93 -7.03 26.31
CA SER A 340 -13.07 -6.12 26.37
C SER A 340 -14.42 -6.85 26.22
N GLU A 341 -15.37 -6.56 27.08
CA GLU A 341 -16.76 -7.01 26.95
C GLU A 341 -17.52 -6.20 25.90
N ILE A 342 -17.07 -4.93 25.72
CA ILE A 342 -17.68 -3.99 24.77
C ILE A 342 -16.67 -3.68 23.69
N ASP A 343 -17.04 -3.96 22.44
CA ASP A 343 -16.24 -3.61 21.27
C ASP A 343 -16.51 -2.16 20.86
N ILE A 344 -15.49 -1.49 20.35
CA ILE A 344 -15.61 -0.12 19.84
C ILE A 344 -15.65 -0.19 18.34
N VAL A 345 -16.80 0.19 17.75
CA VAL A 345 -17.02 0.22 16.29
C VAL A 345 -16.92 1.67 15.85
N ILE A 346 -15.93 1.96 15.00
CA ILE A 346 -15.62 3.31 14.55
C ILE A 346 -16.09 3.49 13.11
N GLU A 347 -16.86 4.52 12.86
CA GLU A 347 -17.22 4.97 11.51
C GLU A 347 -16.23 6.02 11.02
N ASN A 348 -15.82 5.89 9.76
CA ASN A 348 -14.76 6.70 9.16
C ASN A 348 -13.43 6.63 9.93
N GLY A 349 -13.05 5.42 10.38
CA GLY A 349 -11.86 5.21 11.18
C GLY A 349 -10.60 4.92 10.36
N ARG A 350 -9.53 5.65 10.59
CA ARG A 350 -8.16 5.32 10.15
C ARG A 350 -7.45 4.49 11.23
N VAL A 351 -6.29 3.92 10.89
CA VAL A 351 -5.49 3.12 11.83
C VAL A 351 -5.21 3.88 13.14
N ARG A 352 -4.94 5.18 13.06
CA ARG A 352 -4.65 6.02 14.23
C ARG A 352 -5.84 6.22 15.16
N ALA A 353 -7.08 6.06 14.70
CA ALA A 353 -8.25 6.07 15.58
C ALA A 353 -8.17 4.95 16.63
N GLY A 354 -7.58 3.80 16.28
CA GLY A 354 -7.27 2.74 17.24
C GLY A 354 -6.26 3.18 18.32
N TYR A 355 -5.26 3.98 17.93
CA TYR A 355 -4.31 4.56 18.93
C TYR A 355 -5.00 5.55 19.86
N HIS A 356 -5.91 6.34 19.31
CA HIS A 356 -6.71 7.27 20.12
C HIS A 356 -7.58 6.51 21.14
N VAL A 357 -8.22 5.42 20.75
CA VAL A 357 -8.92 4.52 21.69
C VAL A 357 -7.97 3.99 22.73
N GLY A 358 -6.77 3.57 22.35
CA GLY A 358 -5.72 3.13 23.26
C GLY A 358 -5.36 4.20 24.30
N SER A 359 -5.20 5.45 23.87
CA SER A 359 -4.93 6.60 24.72
C SER A 359 -6.09 6.90 25.69
N LEU A 360 -7.33 6.87 25.21
CA LEU A 360 -8.52 7.13 26.03
C LEU A 360 -8.73 6.07 27.13
N LEU A 361 -8.40 4.82 26.85
CA LEU A 361 -8.59 3.70 27.76
C LEU A 361 -7.33 3.27 28.51
N GLU A 362 -6.15 3.73 28.11
CA GLU A 362 -4.85 3.23 28.60
C GLU A 362 -4.77 1.70 28.53
N ALA A 363 -5.29 1.10 27.46
CA ALA A 363 -5.32 -0.34 27.28
C ALA A 363 -3.91 -0.91 27.09
N GLU A 364 -3.64 -2.13 27.60
CA GLU A 364 -2.35 -2.78 27.38
C GLU A 364 -2.17 -3.18 25.91
N VAL A 365 -3.23 -3.71 25.28
CA VAL A 365 -3.21 -4.11 23.88
C VAL A 365 -4.46 -3.59 23.18
N ILE A 366 -4.27 -3.01 22.00
CA ILE A 366 -5.34 -2.74 21.04
C ILE A 366 -5.28 -3.76 19.91
N ILE A 367 -6.41 -4.38 19.64
CA ILE A 367 -6.65 -5.20 18.45
C ILE A 367 -7.61 -4.42 17.55
N HIS A 368 -7.11 -3.82 16.48
CA HIS A 368 -7.88 -2.98 15.59
C HIS A 368 -8.09 -3.69 14.25
N LEU A 369 -9.32 -4.18 14.02
CA LEU A 369 -9.75 -4.76 12.76
C LEU A 369 -10.25 -3.64 11.84
N ILE A 370 -9.68 -3.53 10.64
CA ILE A 370 -9.96 -2.42 9.73
C ILE A 370 -10.06 -2.89 8.29
N GLY A 371 -10.99 -2.31 7.52
CA GLY A 371 -11.11 -2.55 6.09
C GLY A 371 -9.97 -1.93 5.31
N GLU A 372 -9.31 -2.74 4.51
CA GLU A 372 -8.21 -2.33 3.64
C GLU A 372 -8.71 -1.52 2.45
N ARG A 373 -7.77 -0.85 1.78
CA ARG A 373 -8.04 -0.17 0.51
C ARG A 373 -8.67 -1.11 -0.50
N PRO A 374 -9.79 -0.72 -1.16
CA PRO A 374 -10.35 -1.52 -2.23
C PRO A 374 -9.41 -1.55 -3.43
N GLY A 375 -9.33 -2.70 -4.09
CA GLY A 375 -8.42 -2.91 -5.22
C GLY A 375 -8.96 -3.92 -6.21
N THR A 376 -8.27 -5.01 -6.41
CA THR A 376 -8.43 -6.00 -7.46
C THR A 376 -9.62 -6.95 -7.34
N GLY A 377 -10.68 -6.57 -6.64
CA GLY A 377 -11.93 -7.33 -6.57
C GLY A 377 -11.99 -8.32 -5.41
N ILE A 378 -11.17 -8.12 -4.37
CA ILE A 378 -11.30 -8.79 -3.08
C ILE A 378 -11.31 -7.75 -1.95
N ASN A 379 -12.17 -7.98 -0.96
CA ASN A 379 -12.34 -7.10 0.20
C ASN A 379 -11.48 -7.63 1.35
N THR A 380 -10.23 -7.20 1.41
CA THR A 380 -9.28 -7.67 2.42
C THR A 380 -9.40 -6.91 3.73
N LEU A 381 -9.35 -7.65 4.83
CA LEU A 381 -9.30 -7.14 6.20
C LEU A 381 -7.86 -7.11 6.69
N SER A 382 -7.48 -6.08 7.44
CA SER A 382 -6.26 -6.05 8.24
C SER A 382 -6.55 -5.95 9.73
N VAL A 383 -5.63 -6.46 10.52
CA VAL A 383 -5.66 -6.36 11.98
C VAL A 383 -4.36 -5.73 12.45
N TYR A 384 -4.48 -4.57 13.08
CA TYR A 384 -3.37 -3.84 13.68
C TYR A 384 -3.32 -4.13 15.17
N LEU A 385 -2.16 -4.58 15.64
CA LEU A 385 -1.91 -5.03 16.99
C LEU A 385 -0.88 -4.09 17.64
N THR A 386 -1.27 -3.43 18.72
CA THR A 386 -0.41 -2.43 19.36
C THR A 386 -0.32 -2.69 20.86
N TYR A 387 0.89 -2.84 21.38
CA TYR A 387 1.17 -2.94 22.82
C TYR A 387 1.46 -1.54 23.38
N GLY A 388 0.61 -1.09 24.28
CA GLY A 388 0.56 0.29 24.75
C GLY A 388 1.42 0.62 25.96
N LEU A 389 2.21 -0.33 26.49
CA LEU A 389 3.06 -0.09 27.64
C LEU A 389 4.54 -0.19 27.29
N ASP A 390 5.40 0.53 28.02
CA ASP A 390 6.84 0.37 27.93
C ASP A 390 7.36 -0.78 28.83
N HIS A 391 8.67 -0.99 28.83
CA HIS A 391 9.32 -2.03 29.65
C HIS A 391 9.17 -1.80 31.15
N LYS A 392 8.80 -0.57 31.59
CA LYS A 392 8.52 -0.21 33.00
C LYS A 392 7.02 -0.31 33.34
N GLY A 393 6.18 -0.66 32.35
CA GLY A 393 4.73 -0.69 32.50
C GLY A 393 4.07 0.69 32.44
N GLN A 394 4.76 1.69 31.91
CA GLN A 394 4.21 3.03 31.72
C GLN A 394 3.52 3.11 30.35
N SER A 395 2.44 3.90 30.30
CA SER A 395 1.70 4.10 29.04
C SER A 395 2.56 4.79 28.00
N ARG A 396 2.52 4.25 26.77
CA ARG A 396 3.15 4.83 25.56
C ARG A 396 2.17 5.64 24.72
N TRP A 397 0.89 5.59 25.05
CA TRP A 397 -0.14 6.11 24.15
C TRP A 397 0.03 7.58 23.83
N GLY A 398 0.36 8.45 24.79
CA GLY A 398 0.58 9.86 24.56
C GLY A 398 -0.53 10.51 23.75
N SER A 399 -0.16 11.40 22.81
CA SER A 399 -1.06 11.92 21.78
C SER A 399 -1.21 10.89 20.66
N ALA A 400 -2.45 10.60 20.24
CA ALA A 400 -2.72 9.67 19.14
C ALA A 400 -2.09 10.14 17.81
N ALA A 401 -2.01 11.43 17.61
CA ALA A 401 -1.39 12.02 16.40
C ALA A 401 0.12 11.77 16.34
N ASP A 402 0.79 11.79 17.50
CA ASP A 402 2.25 11.64 17.61
C ASP A 402 2.68 10.20 17.90
N PHE A 403 1.72 9.26 18.01
CA PHE A 403 2.03 7.86 18.31
C PHE A 403 2.91 7.26 17.21
N ASP A 404 4.05 6.69 17.61
CA ASP A 404 4.99 6.06 16.67
C ASP A 404 4.39 4.78 16.07
N HIS A 405 4.02 4.85 14.80
CA HIS A 405 3.44 3.72 14.06
C HIS A 405 4.36 2.49 14.00
N SER A 406 5.67 2.65 14.18
CA SER A 406 6.63 1.53 14.23
C SER A 406 6.41 0.59 15.41
N TRP A 407 5.61 1.00 16.41
CA TRP A 407 5.21 0.14 17.55
C TRP A 407 3.99 -0.73 17.25
N THR A 408 3.45 -0.69 16.03
CA THR A 408 2.29 -1.49 15.65
C THR A 408 2.71 -2.63 14.74
N THR A 409 2.18 -3.83 15.01
CA THR A 409 2.32 -5.02 14.15
C THR A 409 1.03 -5.21 13.37
N ALA A 410 1.10 -5.52 12.09
CA ALA A 410 -0.08 -5.75 11.26
C ALA A 410 -0.14 -7.20 10.74
N VAL A 411 -1.35 -7.75 10.70
CA VAL A 411 -1.70 -8.98 9.99
C VAL A 411 -2.64 -8.58 8.87
N CYS A 412 -2.12 -8.52 7.63
CA CYS A 412 -2.81 -7.97 6.47
C CYS A 412 -3.26 -9.05 5.49
N GLY A 413 -4.15 -8.65 4.56
CA GLY A 413 -4.59 -9.49 3.46
C GLY A 413 -5.54 -10.62 3.87
N ILE A 414 -6.29 -10.45 4.96
CA ILE A 414 -7.20 -11.48 5.48
C ILE A 414 -8.44 -11.56 4.59
N HIS A 415 -8.59 -12.68 3.93
CA HIS A 415 -9.71 -13.00 3.05
C HIS A 415 -9.62 -14.46 2.63
N ARG A 416 -10.75 -15.12 2.32
CA ARG A 416 -10.79 -16.54 1.84
C ARG A 416 -9.89 -16.84 0.63
N ARG A 417 -9.56 -15.83 -0.18
CA ARG A 417 -8.66 -15.92 -1.34
C ARG A 417 -7.28 -15.35 -1.10
N GLY A 418 -7.00 -14.90 0.12
CA GLY A 418 -5.71 -14.40 0.58
C GLY A 418 -5.22 -15.19 1.79
N LYS A 419 -4.82 -14.49 2.87
CA LYS A 419 -4.60 -15.13 4.17
C LYS A 419 -5.96 -15.55 4.73
N THR A 420 -6.20 -16.84 4.89
CA THR A 420 -7.51 -17.30 5.35
C THR A 420 -7.81 -16.84 6.77
N PRO A 421 -9.10 -16.60 7.12
CA PRO A 421 -9.50 -16.20 8.47
C PRO A 421 -8.94 -17.12 9.57
N GLU A 422 -8.93 -18.42 9.35
CA GLU A 422 -8.44 -19.41 10.30
C GLU A 422 -6.92 -19.22 10.56
N THR A 423 -6.14 -19.04 9.49
CA THR A 423 -4.70 -18.77 9.59
C THR A 423 -4.44 -17.45 10.30
N ALA A 424 -5.24 -16.43 9.99
CA ALA A 424 -5.11 -15.12 10.61
C ALA A 424 -5.44 -15.16 12.12
N VAL A 425 -6.47 -15.88 12.53
CA VAL A 425 -6.84 -16.06 13.96
C VAL A 425 -5.66 -16.62 14.76
N VAL A 426 -5.03 -17.70 14.27
CA VAL A 426 -3.88 -18.33 14.93
C VAL A 426 -2.69 -17.36 15.00
N GLU A 427 -2.42 -16.66 13.90
CA GLU A 427 -1.32 -15.69 13.84
C GLU A 427 -1.54 -14.52 14.79
N ILE A 428 -2.74 -13.95 14.82
CA ILE A 428 -3.11 -12.83 15.71
C ILE A 428 -2.95 -13.25 17.17
N ALA A 429 -3.52 -14.40 17.56
CA ALA A 429 -3.42 -14.90 18.93
C ALA A 429 -1.96 -15.08 19.33
N ARG A 430 -1.15 -15.75 18.50
CA ARG A 430 0.28 -15.95 18.77
C ARG A 430 1.05 -14.61 18.90
N LEU A 431 0.73 -13.62 18.08
CA LEU A 431 1.37 -12.30 18.15
C LEU A 431 1.00 -11.58 19.45
N VAL A 432 -0.25 -11.63 19.86
CA VAL A 432 -0.71 -11.02 21.12
C VAL A 432 -0.03 -11.70 22.32
N GLU A 433 0.07 -13.03 22.35
CA GLU A 433 0.82 -13.76 23.38
C GLU A 433 2.27 -13.29 23.47
N ARG A 434 2.93 -13.17 22.32
CA ARG A 434 4.29 -12.65 22.26
C ARG A 434 4.39 -11.21 22.76
N MET A 435 3.41 -10.35 22.45
CA MET A 435 3.38 -8.97 22.91
C MET A 435 3.34 -8.88 24.42
N PHE A 436 2.53 -9.72 25.08
CA PHE A 436 2.50 -9.81 26.53
C PHE A 436 3.80 -10.35 27.13
N ALA A 437 4.33 -11.43 26.53
CA ALA A 437 5.58 -12.05 27.02
C ALA A 437 6.79 -11.13 26.86
N GLU A 438 6.89 -10.44 25.72
CA GLU A 438 8.05 -9.61 25.36
C GLU A 438 7.84 -8.12 25.72
N ARG A 439 6.64 -7.71 26.12
CA ARG A 439 6.24 -6.33 26.44
C ARG A 439 6.58 -5.33 25.33
N ARG A 440 6.33 -5.73 24.08
CA ARG A 440 6.60 -4.92 22.89
C ARG A 440 5.75 -5.34 21.70
N SER A 441 5.63 -4.46 20.73
CA SER A 441 5.00 -4.70 19.43
C SER A 441 5.77 -4.00 18.31
N GLY A 442 5.29 -4.10 17.09
CA GLY A 442 5.88 -3.44 15.93
C GLY A 442 7.24 -4.01 15.52
N VAL A 443 8.08 -3.14 15.00
CA VAL A 443 9.42 -3.51 14.49
C VAL A 443 10.28 -4.19 15.55
N ALA A 444 10.11 -3.79 16.82
CA ALA A 444 10.85 -4.40 17.93
C ALA A 444 10.49 -5.87 18.14
N LEU A 445 9.26 -6.30 17.85
CA LEU A 445 8.82 -7.69 17.94
C LEU A 445 9.43 -8.57 16.84
N LEU A 446 9.80 -7.99 15.68
CA LEU A 446 10.37 -8.70 14.55
C LEU A 446 11.89 -8.94 14.69
N ARG A 447 12.58 -8.14 15.50
CA ARG A 447 14.00 -8.34 15.81
C ARG A 447 14.13 -9.58 16.68
N ARG A 448 14.88 -10.58 16.23
CA ARG A 448 15.29 -11.70 17.11
C ARG A 448 16.12 -11.14 18.27
N PRO A 449 15.93 -11.61 19.49
CA PRO A 449 16.72 -11.19 20.63
C PRO A 449 18.21 -11.46 20.41
#